data_768afd35518dbf3d67c37c71fb8149ad
#
_entry.id   768afd35518dbf3d67c37c71fb8149ad
#
_cell.length_a   1.000
_cell.length_b   1.000
_cell.length_c   1.000
_cell.angle_alpha   90.00
_cell.angle_beta   90.00
_cell.angle_gamma   90.00
#
_symmetry.space_group_name_H-M   'P 1'
#
loop_
_entity.id
_entity.type
_entity.pdbx_description
1 polymer ?
#
loop_
_entity_poly.entity_id
_entity_poly.type
_entity_poly.pdbx_seq_one_letter_code
_entity_poly.pdbx_strand_id
1 'polypeptide(L)'
;MPKNLAPTRTLTSKLFIPILLLSLLTFGFSFDRNVVTPSVGVNTYLVIFIGFLFTVAGLLMIKSLACKYPDQSIIRLGNKLLGAIGGIGAAVWLVVIFSLAALLARRVTDEVSAIILFRTPGYVSTLAFLLIAGYMALLGEEALGRLSSVMMFMLPLLLMMLVLSFRQVNPANIHPVNIYRDLGYLKQWDLWLLVFSPVWILSSFNGGESIRGHFKAVILTLACGTIILGAASLAVAGAFGAKGIVRFQWPVMSLMNITEFAPSYFFQNFITTFYFIIFISFAAVTVAGFLIILSKGFTEFLGLKNSRSKLMLFIIIAALIVLSIMSTQIHYKETANFLLKAGSLYTFGYVALLWVGSLFQRRERK
;
A
#
# COMPACT_ATOMS: atom_id res chain seq x y z
N MET A 1 33.47 -29.53 -2.94
CA MET A 1 32.04 -29.87 -3.06
C MET A 1 31.22 -28.60 -2.78
N PRO A 2 30.49 -28.05 -3.73
CA PRO A 2 29.61 -26.92 -3.47
C PRO A 2 28.41 -27.42 -2.66
N LYS A 3 28.21 -26.89 -1.45
CA LYS A 3 27.02 -27.11 -0.64
C LYS A 3 25.81 -26.70 -1.47
N ASN A 4 24.94 -27.66 -1.76
CA ASN A 4 23.62 -27.42 -2.33
C ASN A 4 22.90 -26.38 -1.46
N LEU A 5 22.95 -25.13 -1.89
CA LEU A 5 22.05 -24.09 -1.39
C LEU A 5 20.64 -24.57 -1.76
N ALA A 6 19.88 -24.95 -0.74
CA ALA A 6 18.47 -25.26 -0.92
C ALA A 6 17.83 -24.16 -1.78
N PRO A 7 17.07 -24.50 -2.81
CA PRO A 7 16.43 -23.51 -3.66
C PRO A 7 15.63 -22.57 -2.74
N THR A 8 15.89 -21.28 -2.83
CA THR A 8 15.07 -20.27 -2.18
C THR A 8 13.63 -20.52 -2.61
N ARG A 9 12.82 -21.06 -1.67
CA ARG A 9 11.41 -21.39 -1.94
C ARG A 9 10.74 -20.10 -2.41
N THR A 10 10.38 -20.06 -3.68
CA THR A 10 9.60 -18.97 -4.26
C THR A 10 8.28 -18.87 -3.53
N LEU A 11 7.87 -17.66 -3.19
CA LEU A 11 6.62 -17.41 -2.50
C LEU A 11 5.47 -18.01 -3.30
N THR A 12 4.80 -19.01 -2.77
CA THR A 12 3.65 -19.62 -3.46
C THR A 12 2.57 -18.55 -3.61
N SER A 13 1.95 -18.43 -4.76
CA SER A 13 0.90 -17.43 -5.04
C SER A 13 -0.22 -17.38 -4.01
N LYS A 14 -0.57 -18.53 -3.43
CA LYS A 14 -1.55 -18.61 -2.34
C LYS A 14 -1.17 -17.76 -1.14
N LEU A 15 0.12 -17.56 -0.89
CA LEU A 15 0.64 -16.75 0.19
C LEU A 15 0.83 -15.27 -0.20
N PHE A 16 1.00 -15.00 -1.50
CA PHE A 16 1.21 -13.64 -2.01
C PHE A 16 -0.09 -12.84 -2.12
N ILE A 17 -1.19 -13.48 -2.51
CA ILE A 17 -2.51 -12.87 -2.68
C ILE A 17 -2.99 -12.16 -1.39
N PRO A 18 -2.96 -12.80 -0.18
CA PRO A 18 -3.31 -12.12 1.05
C PRO A 18 -2.50 -10.86 1.31
N ILE A 19 -1.17 -10.90 1.11
CA ILE A 19 -0.32 -9.73 1.31
C ILE A 19 -0.78 -8.57 0.43
N LEU A 20 -1.08 -8.83 -0.85
CA LEU A 20 -1.54 -7.80 -1.78
C LEU A 20 -2.86 -7.17 -1.35
N LEU A 21 -3.84 -8.00 -0.97
CA LEU A 21 -5.16 -7.51 -0.55
C LEU A 21 -5.07 -6.67 0.73
N LEU A 22 -4.37 -7.19 1.75
CA LEU A 22 -4.21 -6.47 3.02
C LEU A 22 -3.46 -5.16 2.81
N SER A 23 -2.44 -5.14 1.96
CA SER A 23 -1.69 -3.93 1.63
C SER A 23 -2.54 -2.90 0.87
N LEU A 24 -3.36 -3.33 -0.06
CA LEU A 24 -4.28 -2.45 -0.79
C LEU A 24 -5.29 -1.81 0.16
N LEU A 25 -5.92 -2.59 1.03
CA LEU A 25 -6.88 -2.10 2.02
C LEU A 25 -6.24 -1.14 3.01
N THR A 26 -5.02 -1.46 3.48
CA THR A 26 -4.26 -0.58 4.39
C THR A 26 -4.03 0.79 3.76
N PHE A 27 -3.54 0.85 2.52
CA PHE A 27 -3.30 2.12 1.86
C PHE A 27 -4.59 2.88 1.59
N GLY A 28 -5.63 2.19 1.13
CA GLY A 28 -6.93 2.80 0.89
C GLY A 28 -7.52 3.45 2.14
N PHE A 29 -7.47 2.77 3.28
CA PHE A 29 -7.99 3.29 4.54
C PHE A 29 -7.08 4.33 5.21
N SER A 30 -5.75 4.20 5.06
CA SER A 30 -4.81 5.18 5.60
C SER A 30 -4.86 6.54 4.89
N PHE A 31 -5.12 6.54 3.59
CA PHE A 31 -5.08 7.73 2.76
C PHE A 31 -6.46 8.14 2.21
N ASP A 32 -7.54 7.61 2.79
CA ASP A 32 -8.93 7.89 2.40
C ASP A 32 -9.26 9.38 2.36
N ARG A 33 -8.77 10.18 3.34
CA ARG A 33 -8.94 11.64 3.34
C ARG A 33 -8.30 12.31 2.13
N ASN A 34 -7.16 11.80 1.66
CA ASN A 34 -6.48 12.37 0.50
C ASN A 34 -7.22 12.02 -0.79
N VAL A 35 -7.86 10.85 -0.83
CA VAL A 35 -8.64 10.36 -1.98
C VAL A 35 -10.04 10.97 -1.99
N VAL A 36 -10.69 11.06 -0.81
CA VAL A 36 -12.02 11.68 -0.64
C VAL A 36 -11.84 13.15 -0.32
N THR A 37 -11.50 13.95 -1.31
CA THR A 37 -11.36 15.41 -1.14
C THR A 37 -12.66 16.12 -1.48
N PRO A 38 -12.88 17.38 -1.03
CA PRO A 38 -14.07 18.14 -1.38
C PRO A 38 -14.27 18.32 -2.88
N SER A 39 -13.19 18.34 -3.64
CA SER A 39 -13.22 18.45 -5.10
C SER A 39 -13.61 17.14 -5.81
N VAL A 40 -13.46 16.00 -5.15
CA VAL A 40 -13.86 14.68 -5.66
C VAL A 40 -15.23 14.30 -5.12
N GLY A 41 -15.50 14.61 -3.84
CA GLY A 41 -16.77 14.39 -3.18
C GLY A 41 -17.27 12.96 -3.34
N VAL A 42 -18.50 12.83 -3.80
CA VAL A 42 -19.16 11.55 -4.05
C VAL A 42 -18.50 10.75 -5.17
N ASN A 43 -17.82 11.40 -6.11
CA ASN A 43 -17.19 10.76 -7.27
C ASN A 43 -15.90 9.97 -6.91
N THR A 44 -15.56 9.85 -5.64
CA THR A 44 -14.37 9.10 -5.18
C THR A 44 -14.34 7.67 -5.70
N TYR A 45 -15.49 7.00 -5.82
CA TYR A 45 -15.56 5.65 -6.38
C TYR A 45 -15.06 5.59 -7.84
N LEU A 46 -15.27 6.66 -8.63
CA LEU A 46 -14.73 6.76 -10.00
C LEU A 46 -13.20 6.88 -9.98
N VAL A 47 -12.67 7.68 -9.05
CA VAL A 47 -11.22 7.84 -8.85
C VAL A 47 -10.60 6.49 -8.53
N ILE A 48 -11.20 5.72 -7.64
CA ILE A 48 -10.75 4.37 -7.27
C ILE A 48 -10.81 3.44 -8.48
N PHE A 49 -11.89 3.47 -9.26
CA PHE A 49 -12.03 2.64 -10.46
C PHE A 49 -10.97 2.96 -11.53
N ILE A 50 -10.67 4.24 -11.75
CA ILE A 50 -9.61 4.64 -12.68
C ILE A 50 -8.24 4.20 -12.15
N GLY A 51 -7.99 4.31 -10.85
CA GLY A 51 -6.78 3.76 -10.20
C GLY A 51 -6.63 2.26 -10.42
N PHE A 52 -7.73 1.50 -10.36
CA PHE A 52 -7.75 0.09 -10.71
C PHE A 52 -7.29 -0.14 -12.16
N LEU A 53 -7.80 0.60 -13.13
CA LEU A 53 -7.42 0.45 -14.54
C LEU A 53 -5.92 0.74 -14.75
N PHE A 54 -5.39 1.81 -14.17
CA PHE A 54 -3.96 2.11 -14.22
C PHE A 54 -3.12 1.01 -13.59
N THR A 55 -3.57 0.46 -12.48
CA THR A 55 -2.85 -0.64 -11.81
C THR A 55 -2.85 -1.91 -12.64
N VAL A 56 -3.96 -2.24 -13.29
CA VAL A 56 -4.01 -3.36 -14.24
C VAL A 56 -3.01 -3.15 -15.38
N ALA A 57 -2.92 -1.93 -15.92
CA ALA A 57 -1.93 -1.60 -16.95
C ALA A 57 -0.49 -1.79 -16.43
N GLY A 58 -0.17 -1.31 -15.23
CA GLY A 58 1.12 -1.53 -14.57
C GLY A 58 1.45 -3.02 -14.36
N LEU A 59 0.48 -3.80 -13.91
CA LEU A 59 0.62 -5.25 -13.72
C LEU A 59 0.85 -5.99 -15.06
N LEU A 60 0.22 -5.56 -16.15
CA LEU A 60 0.47 -6.10 -17.50
C LEU A 60 1.90 -5.81 -17.96
N MET A 61 2.43 -4.60 -17.68
CA MET A 61 3.82 -4.26 -17.97
C MET A 61 4.78 -5.15 -17.17
N ILE A 62 4.55 -5.32 -15.85
CA ILE A 62 5.37 -6.18 -14.98
C ILE A 62 5.31 -7.64 -15.44
N LYS A 63 4.12 -8.16 -15.78
CA LYS A 63 3.96 -9.50 -16.33
C LYS A 63 4.77 -9.68 -17.62
N SER A 64 4.72 -8.70 -18.54
CA SER A 64 5.48 -8.71 -19.78
C SER A 64 6.99 -8.74 -19.53
N LEU A 65 7.48 -7.94 -18.56
CA LEU A 65 8.89 -7.95 -18.13
C LEU A 65 9.29 -9.28 -17.52
N ALA A 66 8.48 -9.84 -16.63
CA ALA A 66 8.71 -11.14 -15.97
C ALA A 66 8.75 -12.31 -16.97
N CYS A 67 7.95 -12.26 -18.03
CA CYS A 67 7.98 -13.27 -19.09
C CYS A 67 9.27 -13.20 -19.93
N LYS A 68 9.82 -11.98 -20.12
CA LYS A 68 11.05 -11.79 -20.90
C LYS A 68 12.33 -12.01 -20.09
N TYR A 69 12.30 -11.67 -18.82
CA TYR A 69 13.44 -11.67 -17.92
C TYR A 69 13.08 -12.40 -16.61
N PRO A 70 12.92 -13.74 -16.65
CA PRO A 70 12.66 -14.52 -15.45
C PRO A 70 13.80 -14.32 -14.44
N ASP A 71 13.50 -14.39 -13.17
CA ASP A 71 14.44 -14.32 -12.04
C ASP A 71 15.24 -13.01 -11.91
N GLN A 72 14.83 -11.95 -12.63
CA GLN A 72 15.47 -10.63 -12.49
C GLN A 72 14.56 -9.67 -11.71
N SER A 73 15.15 -9.06 -10.67
CA SER A 73 14.47 -7.97 -9.95
C SER A 73 14.40 -6.71 -10.84
N ILE A 74 13.49 -5.82 -10.49
CA ILE A 74 13.36 -4.51 -11.17
C ILE A 74 14.67 -3.70 -11.11
N ILE A 75 15.46 -3.87 -10.06
CA ILE A 75 16.74 -3.19 -9.87
C ILE A 75 17.77 -3.66 -10.89
N ARG A 76 17.92 -4.97 -11.06
CA ARG A 76 18.82 -5.55 -12.08
C ARG A 76 18.38 -5.23 -13.48
N LEU A 77 17.06 -5.26 -13.72
CA LEU A 77 16.48 -4.88 -15.00
C LEU A 77 16.81 -3.44 -15.36
N GLY A 78 16.77 -2.51 -14.40
CA GLY A 78 17.16 -1.12 -14.60
C GLY A 78 18.57 -1.01 -15.17
N ASN A 79 19.54 -1.59 -14.48
CA ASN A 79 20.94 -1.59 -14.93
C ASN A 79 21.14 -2.28 -16.28
N LYS A 80 20.43 -3.39 -16.51
CA LYS A 80 20.57 -4.18 -17.74
C LYS A 80 19.95 -3.51 -18.97
N LEU A 81 18.79 -2.86 -18.81
CA LEU A 81 18.02 -2.27 -19.92
C LEU A 81 18.46 -0.83 -20.24
N LEU A 82 18.78 -0.06 -19.21
CA LEU A 82 19.03 1.38 -19.31
C LEU A 82 20.44 1.78 -18.83
N GLY A 83 21.30 0.81 -18.49
CA GLY A 83 22.67 1.09 -18.03
C GLY A 83 22.69 1.95 -16.76
N ALA A 84 23.61 2.93 -16.72
CA ALA A 84 23.78 3.83 -15.56
C ALA A 84 22.51 4.62 -15.20
N ILE A 85 21.74 5.06 -16.20
CA ILE A 85 20.46 5.78 -16.00
C ILE A 85 19.46 4.87 -15.27
N GLY A 86 19.41 3.59 -15.65
CA GLY A 86 18.57 2.59 -14.98
C GLY A 86 19.00 2.34 -13.54
N GLY A 87 20.30 2.40 -13.25
CA GLY A 87 20.83 2.29 -11.89
C GLY A 87 20.39 3.47 -11.01
N ILE A 88 20.50 4.71 -11.52
CA ILE A 88 19.99 5.90 -10.82
C ILE A 88 18.49 5.77 -10.60
N GLY A 89 17.74 5.33 -11.62
CA GLY A 89 16.31 5.08 -11.50
C GLY A 89 15.97 4.06 -10.41
N ALA A 90 16.73 2.98 -10.32
CA ALA A 90 16.53 1.98 -9.26
C ALA A 90 16.80 2.55 -7.85
N ALA A 91 17.83 3.40 -7.71
CA ALA A 91 18.12 4.07 -6.43
C ALA A 91 16.96 4.98 -6.01
N VAL A 92 16.47 5.83 -6.91
CA VAL A 92 15.32 6.70 -6.65
C VAL A 92 14.07 5.88 -6.31
N TRP A 93 13.85 4.75 -7.01
CA TRP A 93 12.73 3.85 -6.72
C TRP A 93 12.79 3.28 -5.30
N LEU A 94 13.98 2.87 -4.82
CA LEU A 94 14.18 2.42 -3.44
C LEU A 94 13.91 3.55 -2.42
N VAL A 95 14.36 4.77 -2.69
CA VAL A 95 14.09 5.93 -1.83
C VAL A 95 12.60 6.23 -1.75
N VAL A 96 11.89 6.11 -2.87
CA VAL A 96 10.42 6.28 -2.88
C VAL A 96 9.73 5.23 -2.03
N ILE A 97 10.10 3.95 -2.14
CA ILE A 97 9.50 2.89 -1.31
C ILE A 97 9.81 3.11 0.17
N PHE A 98 11.04 3.52 0.49
CA PHE A 98 11.43 3.88 1.85
C PHE A 98 10.54 5.01 2.41
N SER A 99 10.30 6.05 1.61
CA SER A 99 9.44 7.16 1.98
C SER A 99 7.98 6.72 2.18
N LEU A 100 7.45 5.85 1.31
CA LEU A 100 6.10 5.29 1.45
C LEU A 100 5.96 4.45 2.72
N ALA A 101 6.97 3.64 3.04
CA ALA A 101 6.99 2.85 4.28
C ALA A 101 7.02 3.76 5.52
N ALA A 102 7.83 4.82 5.51
CA ALA A 102 7.91 5.81 6.58
C ALA A 102 6.57 6.53 6.79
N LEU A 103 5.97 7.01 5.70
CA LEU A 103 4.69 7.71 5.71
C LEU A 103 3.55 6.83 6.24
N LEU A 104 3.50 5.57 5.79
CA LEU A 104 2.50 4.62 6.28
C LEU A 104 2.68 4.31 7.76
N ALA A 105 3.92 4.01 8.19
CA ALA A 105 4.21 3.75 9.59
C ALA A 105 3.82 4.94 10.47
N ARG A 106 4.17 6.16 10.06
CA ARG A 106 3.79 7.38 10.76
C ARG A 106 2.28 7.57 10.82
N ARG A 107 1.59 7.39 9.70
CA ARG A 107 0.14 7.55 9.61
C ARG A 107 -0.59 6.63 10.57
N VAL A 108 -0.22 5.34 10.58
CA VAL A 108 -0.81 4.33 11.46
C VAL A 108 -0.56 4.66 12.92
N THR A 109 0.66 5.04 13.26
CA THR A 109 1.02 5.35 14.66
C THR A 109 0.42 6.65 15.16
N ASP A 110 0.23 7.66 14.31
CA ASP A 110 -0.51 8.87 14.64
C ASP A 110 -1.99 8.56 14.97
N GLU A 111 -2.62 7.67 14.18
CA GLU A 111 -3.99 7.21 14.41
C GLU A 111 -4.12 6.44 15.72
N VAL A 112 -3.20 5.49 15.98
CA VAL A 112 -3.14 4.73 17.24
C VAL A 112 -2.93 5.65 18.45
N SER A 113 -1.99 6.59 18.35
CA SER A 113 -1.68 7.51 19.44
C SER A 113 -2.83 8.48 19.72
N ALA A 114 -3.56 8.90 18.69
CA ALA A 114 -4.68 9.83 18.87
C ALA A 114 -5.91 9.19 19.52
N ILE A 115 -6.11 7.88 19.36
CA ILE A 115 -7.38 7.23 19.72
C ILE A 115 -7.22 6.23 20.85
N ILE A 116 -6.16 5.41 20.84
CA ILE A 116 -5.95 4.36 21.85
C ILE A 116 -4.93 4.80 22.89
N LEU A 117 -3.79 5.34 22.42
CA LEU A 117 -2.63 5.63 23.25
C LEU A 117 -2.41 7.14 23.44
N PHE A 118 -3.48 7.89 23.70
CA PHE A 118 -3.45 9.37 23.78
C PHE A 118 -2.49 9.93 24.83
N ARG A 119 -2.07 9.12 25.81
CA ARG A 119 -1.07 9.50 26.83
C ARG A 119 0.36 9.04 26.49
N THR A 120 0.52 8.24 25.43
CA THR A 120 1.82 7.69 25.03
C THR A 120 2.44 8.60 23.96
N PRO A 121 3.70 9.02 24.12
CA PRO A 121 4.38 9.79 23.09
C PRO A 121 4.39 9.04 21.75
N GLY A 122 4.08 9.73 20.64
CA GLY A 122 3.93 9.10 19.32
C GLY A 122 5.16 8.33 18.85
N TYR A 123 6.38 8.75 19.25
CA TYR A 123 7.60 8.02 18.91
C TYR A 123 7.67 6.62 19.54
N VAL A 124 7.08 6.42 20.72
CA VAL A 124 7.02 5.09 21.39
C VAL A 124 6.12 4.16 20.60
N SER A 125 4.95 4.65 20.16
CA SER A 125 4.03 3.88 19.31
C SER A 125 4.67 3.51 17.97
N THR A 126 5.42 4.47 17.37
CA THR A 126 6.15 4.23 16.12
C THR A 126 7.25 3.20 16.29
N LEU A 127 8.02 3.30 17.37
CA LEU A 127 9.08 2.34 17.69
C LEU A 127 8.50 0.93 17.85
N ALA A 128 7.46 0.77 18.66
CA ALA A 128 6.80 -0.51 18.88
C ALA A 128 6.26 -1.11 17.57
N PHE A 129 5.57 -0.29 16.76
CA PHE A 129 5.03 -0.71 15.48
C PHE A 129 6.12 -1.16 14.49
N LEU A 130 7.20 -0.38 14.34
CA LEU A 130 8.31 -0.70 13.45
C LEU A 130 9.11 -1.92 13.92
N LEU A 131 9.23 -2.16 15.24
CA LEU A 131 9.84 -3.38 15.77
C LEU A 131 9.01 -4.62 15.43
N ILE A 132 7.68 -4.55 15.55
CA ILE A 132 6.78 -5.64 15.18
C ILE A 132 6.87 -5.91 13.67
N ALA A 133 6.74 -4.89 12.83
CA ALA A 133 6.87 -5.03 11.38
C ALA A 133 8.26 -5.54 10.97
N GLY A 134 9.31 -5.07 11.63
CA GLY A 134 10.68 -5.51 11.43
C GLY A 134 10.89 -6.98 11.80
N TYR A 135 10.32 -7.42 12.92
CA TYR A 135 10.35 -8.83 13.31
C TYR A 135 9.65 -9.71 12.26
N MET A 136 8.47 -9.29 11.79
CA MET A 136 7.76 -10.00 10.72
C MET A 136 8.62 -10.07 9.43
N ALA A 137 9.31 -8.98 9.09
CA ALA A 137 10.21 -8.95 7.93
C ALA A 137 11.43 -9.86 8.10
N LEU A 138 11.99 -9.99 9.32
CA LEU A 138 13.09 -10.91 9.64
C LEU A 138 12.73 -12.38 9.44
N LEU A 139 11.46 -12.75 9.68
CA LEU A 139 10.96 -14.11 9.47
C LEU A 139 10.87 -14.47 7.98
N GLY A 140 10.88 -13.47 7.09
CA GLY A 140 10.92 -13.63 5.65
C GLY A 140 9.55 -13.71 4.99
N GLU A 141 9.56 -13.81 3.66
CA GLU A 141 8.36 -13.70 2.81
C GLU A 141 7.35 -14.83 3.04
N GLU A 142 7.82 -16.06 3.26
CA GLU A 142 6.93 -17.21 3.46
C GLU A 142 6.17 -17.09 4.78
N ALA A 143 6.85 -16.69 5.85
CA ALA A 143 6.23 -16.47 7.16
C ALA A 143 5.23 -15.31 7.09
N LEU A 144 5.59 -14.20 6.40
CA LEU A 144 4.70 -13.07 6.18
C LEU A 144 3.44 -13.49 5.42
N GLY A 145 3.58 -14.31 4.37
CA GLY A 145 2.47 -14.81 3.59
C GLY A 145 1.53 -15.71 4.40
N ARG A 146 2.07 -16.59 5.25
CA ARG A 146 1.27 -17.43 6.15
C ARG A 146 0.50 -16.59 7.16
N LEU A 147 1.17 -15.61 7.78
CA LEU A 147 0.54 -14.69 8.72
C LEU A 147 -0.56 -13.88 8.05
N SER A 148 -0.31 -13.36 6.86
CA SER A 148 -1.31 -12.63 6.06
C SER A 148 -2.54 -13.50 5.75
N SER A 149 -2.33 -14.78 5.46
CA SER A 149 -3.42 -15.73 5.22
C SER A 149 -4.28 -15.95 6.47
N VAL A 150 -3.66 -15.99 7.65
CA VAL A 150 -4.40 -16.04 8.91
C VAL A 150 -5.17 -14.75 9.15
N MET A 151 -4.56 -13.59 8.88
CA MET A 151 -5.23 -12.30 9.04
C MET A 151 -6.41 -12.10 8.08
N MET A 152 -6.45 -12.81 6.95
CA MET A 152 -7.62 -12.81 6.05
C MET A 152 -8.92 -13.28 6.74
N PHE A 153 -8.85 -14.07 7.82
CA PHE A 153 -10.03 -14.43 8.61
C PHE A 153 -10.67 -13.22 9.32
N MET A 154 -9.98 -12.11 9.46
CA MET A 154 -10.52 -10.85 9.97
C MET A 154 -11.31 -10.06 8.91
N LEU A 155 -11.10 -10.37 7.62
CA LEU A 155 -11.76 -9.65 6.52
C LEU A 155 -13.28 -9.73 6.55
N PRO A 156 -13.94 -10.88 6.80
CA PRO A 156 -15.39 -10.96 6.94
C PRO A 156 -15.95 -10.03 8.03
N LEU A 157 -15.24 -9.88 9.14
CA LEU A 157 -15.64 -8.96 10.22
C LEU A 157 -15.55 -7.52 9.76
N LEU A 158 -14.48 -7.14 9.07
CA LEU A 158 -14.33 -5.81 8.45
C LEU A 158 -15.46 -5.52 7.44
N LEU A 159 -15.78 -6.49 6.59
CA LEU A 159 -16.88 -6.38 5.62
C LEU A 159 -18.23 -6.24 6.31
N MET A 160 -18.48 -6.98 7.37
CA MET A 160 -19.70 -6.84 8.17
C MET A 160 -19.83 -5.44 8.76
N MET A 161 -18.75 -4.90 9.34
CA MET A 161 -18.72 -3.52 9.85
C MET A 161 -19.00 -2.51 8.73
N LEU A 162 -18.41 -2.69 7.57
CA LEU A 162 -18.65 -1.82 6.41
C LEU A 162 -20.11 -1.89 5.96
N VAL A 163 -20.70 -3.07 5.85
CA VAL A 163 -22.11 -3.23 5.47
C VAL A 163 -23.03 -2.55 6.50
N LEU A 164 -22.76 -2.71 7.78
CA LEU A 164 -23.54 -2.05 8.82
C LEU A 164 -23.42 -0.52 8.79
N SER A 165 -22.27 0.01 8.38
CA SER A 165 -22.04 1.45 8.26
C SER A 165 -22.90 2.11 7.16
N PHE A 166 -23.41 1.35 6.20
CA PHE A 166 -24.35 1.87 5.20
C PHE A 166 -25.70 2.35 5.81
N ARG A 167 -26.02 1.95 7.04
CA ARG A 167 -27.18 2.49 7.76
C ARG A 167 -27.07 4.00 8.04
N GLN A 168 -25.85 4.52 8.10
CA GLN A 168 -25.58 5.95 8.33
C GLN A 168 -25.58 6.77 7.03
N VAL A 169 -25.72 6.12 5.89
CA VAL A 169 -25.71 6.77 4.59
C VAL A 169 -27.02 7.54 4.37
N ASN A 170 -26.92 8.85 4.20
CA ASN A 170 -28.02 9.69 3.76
C ASN A 170 -27.99 9.81 2.24
N PRO A 171 -29.03 9.33 1.51
CA PRO A 171 -29.08 9.43 0.06
C PRO A 171 -28.93 10.86 -0.48
N ALA A 172 -29.39 11.87 0.29
CA ALA A 172 -29.25 13.28 -0.09
C ALA A 172 -27.79 13.74 -0.19
N ASN A 173 -26.88 13.10 0.55
CA ASN A 173 -25.44 13.39 0.48
C ASN A 173 -24.78 12.80 -0.77
N ILE A 174 -25.42 11.82 -1.41
CA ILE A 174 -24.92 11.14 -2.61
C ILE A 174 -25.36 11.89 -3.87
N HIS A 175 -26.44 12.68 -3.83
CA HIS A 175 -26.94 13.45 -4.95
C HIS A 175 -26.63 14.95 -4.84
N PRO A 176 -26.36 15.64 -5.97
CA PRO A 176 -26.32 15.14 -7.34
C PRO A 176 -24.93 14.63 -7.73
N VAL A 177 -24.87 13.45 -8.30
CA VAL A 177 -23.69 12.94 -9.01
C VAL A 177 -23.54 13.72 -10.31
N ASN A 178 -22.95 14.91 -10.25
CA ASN A 178 -22.75 15.74 -11.42
C ASN A 178 -21.45 15.33 -12.13
N ILE A 179 -21.47 14.15 -12.77
CA ILE A 179 -20.33 13.57 -13.50
C ILE A 179 -19.81 14.54 -14.57
N TYR A 180 -20.70 15.33 -15.15
CA TYR A 180 -20.36 16.22 -16.27
C TYR A 180 -19.90 17.62 -15.87
N ARG A 181 -20.27 18.10 -14.69
CA ARG A 181 -20.02 19.50 -14.30
C ARG A 181 -18.70 19.70 -13.55
N ASP A 182 -18.14 18.65 -13.00
CA ASP A 182 -16.97 18.74 -12.14
C ASP A 182 -15.92 17.68 -12.49
N LEU A 183 -15.24 17.88 -13.62
CA LEU A 183 -14.10 17.06 -14.04
C LEU A 183 -12.87 17.27 -13.12
N GLY A 184 -13.03 17.97 -12.00
CA GLY A 184 -11.99 18.21 -11.00
C GLY A 184 -11.38 16.92 -10.43
N TYR A 185 -12.17 15.82 -10.37
CA TYR A 185 -11.67 14.51 -9.96
C TYR A 185 -10.62 13.95 -10.93
N LEU A 186 -10.68 14.28 -12.21
CA LEU A 186 -9.67 13.86 -13.20
C LEU A 186 -8.32 14.54 -12.96
N LYS A 187 -8.29 15.71 -12.33
CA LYS A 187 -7.03 16.41 -11.99
C LYS A 187 -6.30 15.77 -10.83
N GLN A 188 -6.94 14.86 -10.09
CA GLN A 188 -6.35 14.15 -8.94
C GLN A 188 -5.91 12.72 -9.30
N TRP A 189 -5.48 12.52 -10.54
CA TRP A 189 -5.01 11.23 -11.06
C TRP A 189 -3.83 10.64 -10.27
N ASP A 190 -3.04 11.48 -9.64
CA ASP A 190 -1.94 11.14 -8.76
C ASP A 190 -2.37 10.33 -7.51
N LEU A 191 -3.56 10.63 -6.98
CA LEU A 191 -4.14 9.89 -5.86
C LEU A 191 -4.53 8.46 -6.25
N TRP A 192 -4.89 8.24 -7.51
CA TRP A 192 -5.26 6.91 -7.99
C TRP A 192 -4.07 5.95 -7.94
N LEU A 193 -2.89 6.44 -8.32
CA LEU A 193 -1.66 5.66 -8.29
C LEU A 193 -1.22 5.36 -6.86
N LEU A 194 -1.49 6.27 -5.92
CA LEU A 194 -1.11 6.12 -4.53
C LEU A 194 -1.80 4.92 -3.87
N VAL A 195 -3.13 4.86 -3.94
CA VAL A 195 -3.92 3.81 -3.25
C VAL A 195 -3.53 2.42 -3.74
N PHE A 196 -3.17 2.29 -5.01
CA PHE A 196 -2.81 1.02 -5.63
C PHE A 196 -1.30 0.74 -5.66
N SER A 197 -0.46 1.68 -5.23
CA SER A 197 1.00 1.54 -5.27
C SER A 197 1.53 0.27 -4.58
N PRO A 198 0.99 -0.22 -3.45
CA PRO A 198 1.48 -1.44 -2.82
C PRO A 198 1.39 -2.65 -3.72
N VAL A 199 0.32 -2.77 -4.51
CA VAL A 199 0.06 -3.95 -5.34
C VAL A 199 1.16 -4.14 -6.39
N TRP A 200 1.52 -3.10 -7.12
CA TRP A 200 2.52 -3.19 -8.18
C TRP A 200 3.95 -3.09 -7.65
N ILE A 201 4.19 -2.36 -6.54
CA ILE A 201 5.50 -2.38 -5.87
C ILE A 201 5.83 -3.80 -5.38
N LEU A 202 4.95 -4.43 -4.62
CA LEU A 202 5.15 -5.78 -4.11
C LEU A 202 5.26 -6.80 -5.25
N SER A 203 4.46 -6.62 -6.31
CA SER A 203 4.45 -7.51 -7.46
C SER A 203 5.71 -7.39 -8.33
N SER A 204 6.36 -6.24 -8.35
CA SER A 204 7.53 -6.00 -9.22
C SER A 204 8.82 -6.54 -8.65
N PHE A 205 8.85 -6.87 -7.34
CA PHE A 205 10.10 -7.11 -6.64
C PHE A 205 10.76 -8.47 -6.98
N ASN A 206 10.02 -9.56 -6.98
CA ASN A 206 10.55 -10.91 -7.23
C ASN A 206 10.58 -11.28 -8.71
N GLY A 207 10.96 -10.37 -9.61
CA GLY A 207 10.96 -10.61 -11.05
C GLY A 207 9.56 -10.92 -11.62
N GLY A 208 8.50 -10.71 -10.81
CA GLY A 208 7.14 -10.96 -11.23
C GLY A 208 6.76 -12.45 -11.37
N GLU A 209 7.55 -13.39 -10.81
CA GLU A 209 7.24 -14.82 -10.86
C GLU A 209 5.84 -15.13 -10.33
N SER A 210 5.48 -14.53 -9.19
CA SER A 210 4.14 -14.68 -8.60
C SER A 210 3.03 -14.17 -9.52
N ILE A 211 3.31 -13.14 -10.32
CA ILE A 211 2.36 -12.62 -11.32
C ILE A 211 2.26 -13.53 -12.53
N ARG A 212 3.39 -14.06 -13.00
CA ARG A 212 3.43 -14.91 -14.21
C ARG A 212 2.51 -16.12 -14.08
N GLY A 213 2.58 -16.82 -12.94
CA GLY A 213 1.79 -18.04 -12.71
C GLY A 213 0.33 -17.78 -12.35
N HIS A 214 0.01 -16.65 -11.72
CA HIS A 214 -1.28 -16.42 -11.04
C HIS A 214 -1.90 -15.06 -11.36
N PHE A 215 -1.63 -14.52 -12.53
CA PHE A 215 -2.10 -13.20 -12.96
C PHE A 215 -3.61 -13.00 -12.79
N LYS A 216 -4.41 -14.02 -13.13
CA LYS A 216 -5.87 -13.96 -12.97
C LYS A 216 -6.27 -13.77 -11.49
N ALA A 217 -5.60 -14.49 -10.58
CA ALA A 217 -5.88 -14.37 -9.14
C ALA A 217 -5.46 -12.99 -8.60
N VAL A 218 -4.34 -12.44 -9.06
CA VAL A 218 -3.89 -11.08 -8.70
C VAL A 218 -4.91 -10.04 -9.17
N ILE A 219 -5.41 -10.14 -10.41
CA ILE A 219 -6.44 -9.21 -10.93
C ILE A 219 -7.75 -9.36 -10.14
N LEU A 220 -8.16 -10.58 -9.82
CA LEU A 220 -9.38 -10.81 -9.03
C LEU A 220 -9.25 -10.19 -7.64
N THR A 221 -8.11 -10.37 -6.99
CA THR A 221 -7.81 -9.77 -5.68
C THR A 221 -7.85 -8.25 -5.74
N LEU A 222 -7.25 -7.68 -6.77
CA LEU A 222 -7.28 -6.24 -7.03
C LEU A 222 -8.71 -5.74 -7.22
N ALA A 223 -9.53 -6.45 -8.01
CA ALA A 223 -10.94 -6.11 -8.23
C ALA A 223 -11.75 -6.18 -6.92
N CYS A 224 -11.59 -7.25 -6.12
CA CYS A 224 -12.23 -7.36 -4.81
C CYS A 224 -11.84 -6.20 -3.89
N GLY A 225 -10.54 -5.88 -3.78
CA GLY A 225 -10.07 -4.76 -2.98
C GLY A 225 -10.63 -3.42 -3.46
N THR A 226 -10.71 -3.22 -4.78
CA THR A 226 -11.32 -2.03 -5.39
C THR A 226 -12.78 -1.87 -5.03
N ILE A 227 -13.55 -2.96 -5.05
CA ILE A 227 -14.97 -2.96 -4.64
C ILE A 227 -15.11 -2.59 -3.17
N ILE A 228 -14.28 -3.15 -2.29
CA ILE A 228 -14.29 -2.85 -0.85
C ILE A 228 -13.97 -1.38 -0.60
N LEU A 229 -12.92 -0.86 -1.24
CA LEU A 229 -12.54 0.56 -1.10
C LEU A 229 -13.59 1.49 -1.70
N GLY A 230 -14.17 1.14 -2.84
CA GLY A 230 -15.27 1.89 -3.44
C GLY A 230 -16.49 1.95 -2.52
N ALA A 231 -16.88 0.83 -1.94
CA ALA A 231 -17.99 0.75 -0.98
C ALA A 231 -17.69 1.59 0.28
N ALA A 232 -16.48 1.50 0.83
CA ALA A 232 -16.08 2.29 1.99
C ALA A 232 -16.13 3.80 1.69
N SER A 233 -15.62 4.20 0.53
CA SER A 233 -15.65 5.62 0.09
C SER A 233 -17.07 6.14 -0.12
N LEU A 234 -17.98 5.32 -0.68
CA LEU A 234 -19.38 5.66 -0.82
C LEU A 234 -20.07 5.79 0.55
N ALA A 235 -19.79 4.88 1.49
CA ALA A 235 -20.34 4.95 2.82
C ALA A 235 -19.88 6.21 3.56
N VAL A 236 -18.59 6.56 3.47
CA VAL A 236 -18.03 7.81 4.03
C VAL A 236 -18.67 9.04 3.40
N ALA A 237 -18.75 9.08 2.07
CA ALA A 237 -19.34 10.21 1.34
C ALA A 237 -20.82 10.36 1.65
N GLY A 238 -21.57 9.27 1.74
CA GLY A 238 -22.98 9.27 2.07
C GLY A 238 -23.26 9.65 3.52
N ALA A 239 -22.41 9.26 4.47
CA ALA A 239 -22.60 9.59 5.88
C ALA A 239 -22.28 11.06 6.18
N PHE A 240 -21.15 11.57 5.68
CA PHE A 240 -20.64 12.90 6.04
C PHE A 240 -20.90 13.98 5.01
N GLY A 241 -21.22 13.61 3.77
CA GLY A 241 -21.28 14.53 2.63
C GLY A 241 -19.92 15.13 2.26
N ALA A 242 -19.78 15.69 1.08
CA ALA A 242 -18.53 16.25 0.56
C ALA A 242 -17.88 17.31 1.49
N LYS A 243 -18.70 18.17 2.13
CA LYS A 243 -18.22 19.21 3.05
C LYS A 243 -17.83 18.66 4.42
N GLY A 244 -18.49 17.60 4.87
CA GLY A 244 -18.24 16.98 6.18
C GLY A 244 -16.93 16.20 6.24
N ILE A 245 -16.57 15.50 5.16
CA ILE A 245 -15.37 14.65 5.09
C ILE A 245 -14.09 15.43 5.42
N VAL A 246 -14.00 16.69 5.01
CA VAL A 246 -12.82 17.55 5.25
C VAL A 246 -12.50 17.74 6.72
N ARG A 247 -13.52 17.65 7.57
CA ARG A 247 -13.40 17.86 9.02
C ARG A 247 -12.75 16.67 9.72
N PHE A 248 -12.79 15.48 9.12
CA PHE A 248 -12.25 14.27 9.71
C PHE A 248 -10.83 13.99 9.21
N GLN A 249 -9.95 13.68 10.13
CA GLN A 249 -8.58 13.27 9.80
C GLN A 249 -8.54 11.81 9.32
N TRP A 250 -9.44 10.97 9.83
CA TRP A 250 -9.61 9.55 9.51
C TRP A 250 -11.08 9.25 9.22
N PRO A 251 -11.58 9.53 7.99
CA PRO A 251 -13.00 9.45 7.67
C PRO A 251 -13.61 8.06 7.84
N VAL A 252 -12.92 6.98 7.39
CA VAL A 252 -13.43 5.61 7.56
C VAL A 252 -13.55 5.25 9.04
N MET A 253 -12.56 5.60 9.83
CA MET A 253 -12.62 5.40 11.26
C MET A 253 -13.74 6.18 11.93
N SER A 254 -13.88 7.46 11.56
CA SER A 254 -14.96 8.30 12.08
C SER A 254 -16.32 7.71 11.73
N LEU A 255 -16.46 7.12 10.53
CA LEU A 255 -17.65 6.40 10.13
C LEU A 255 -17.92 5.18 11.05
N MET A 256 -16.89 4.40 11.36
CA MET A 256 -17.04 3.26 12.28
C MET A 256 -17.46 3.71 13.69
N ASN A 257 -16.94 4.86 14.16
CA ASN A 257 -17.31 5.40 15.47
C ASN A 257 -18.75 5.88 15.56
N ILE A 258 -19.31 6.48 14.51
CA ILE A 258 -20.72 6.95 14.50
C ILE A 258 -21.71 5.85 14.17
N THR A 259 -21.26 4.71 13.65
CA THR A 259 -22.14 3.60 13.31
C THR A 259 -22.58 2.91 14.58
N GLU A 260 -23.86 3.03 14.92
CA GLU A 260 -24.47 2.36 16.06
C GLU A 260 -24.66 0.86 15.73
N PHE A 261 -23.73 0.03 16.17
CA PHE A 261 -23.80 -1.42 15.96
C PHE A 261 -24.70 -2.10 16.99
N ALA A 262 -24.86 -1.50 18.18
CA ALA A 262 -25.70 -1.99 19.25
C ALA A 262 -26.11 -0.84 20.18
N PRO A 263 -27.27 -0.97 20.91
CA PRO A 263 -27.75 0.05 21.83
C PRO A 263 -26.82 0.33 23.01
N SER A 264 -25.84 -0.56 23.26
CA SER A 264 -24.92 -0.48 24.38
C SER A 264 -23.61 0.20 24.00
N TYR A 265 -23.25 1.23 24.73
CA TYR A 265 -21.97 1.94 24.60
C TYR A 265 -20.74 1.01 24.71
N PHE A 266 -20.85 -0.04 25.51
CA PHE A 266 -19.82 -1.07 25.65
C PHE A 266 -19.55 -1.79 24.33
N PHE A 267 -20.59 -2.21 23.62
CA PHE A 267 -20.44 -2.87 22.32
C PHE A 267 -19.88 -1.94 21.25
N GLN A 268 -20.23 -0.67 21.29
CA GLN A 268 -19.71 0.33 20.36
C GLN A 268 -18.19 0.47 20.47
N ASN A 269 -17.68 0.62 21.70
CA ASN A 269 -16.23 0.73 21.95
C ASN A 269 -15.50 -0.58 21.57
N PHE A 270 -16.12 -1.72 21.80
CA PHE A 270 -15.56 -3.01 21.44
C PHE A 270 -15.37 -3.14 19.93
N ILE A 271 -16.37 -2.79 19.13
CA ILE A 271 -16.32 -2.85 17.67
C ILE A 271 -15.27 -1.88 17.10
N THR A 272 -15.22 -0.67 17.62
CA THR A 272 -14.19 0.30 17.25
C THR A 272 -12.79 -0.22 17.53
N THR A 273 -12.57 -0.84 18.70
CA THR A 273 -11.30 -1.45 19.07
C THR A 273 -10.94 -2.60 18.12
N PHE A 274 -11.91 -3.43 17.73
CA PHE A 274 -11.66 -4.48 16.74
C PHE A 274 -11.28 -3.95 15.38
N TYR A 275 -11.93 -2.89 14.91
CA TYR A 275 -11.52 -2.22 13.67
C TYR A 275 -10.04 -1.81 13.73
N PHE A 276 -9.62 -1.22 14.84
CA PHE A 276 -8.21 -0.83 15.04
C PHE A 276 -7.25 -2.02 15.00
N ILE A 277 -7.57 -3.10 15.70
CA ILE A 277 -6.74 -4.30 15.73
C ILE A 277 -6.57 -4.85 14.30
N ILE A 278 -7.65 -4.91 13.53
CA ILE A 278 -7.63 -5.35 12.14
C ILE A 278 -6.75 -4.42 11.31
N PHE A 279 -6.97 -3.11 11.40
CA PHE A 279 -6.24 -2.11 10.63
C PHE A 279 -4.75 -2.11 10.93
N ILE A 280 -4.36 -2.10 12.21
CA ILE A 280 -2.94 -2.15 12.64
C ILE A 280 -2.28 -3.44 12.15
N SER A 281 -2.98 -4.57 12.22
CA SER A 281 -2.48 -5.86 11.77
C SER A 281 -2.21 -5.87 10.26
N PHE A 282 -3.13 -5.33 9.47
CA PHE A 282 -2.97 -5.20 8.02
C PHE A 282 -1.81 -4.24 7.67
N ALA A 283 -1.71 -3.13 8.41
CA ALA A 283 -0.63 -2.17 8.24
C ALA A 283 0.75 -2.77 8.57
N ALA A 284 0.84 -3.57 9.62
CA ALA A 284 2.09 -4.24 9.99
C ALA A 284 2.56 -5.21 8.89
N VAL A 285 1.65 -5.98 8.29
CA VAL A 285 1.95 -6.83 7.11
C VAL A 285 2.47 -5.99 5.95
N THR A 286 1.83 -4.86 5.67
CA THR A 286 2.21 -3.98 4.54
C THR A 286 3.59 -3.39 4.73
N VAL A 287 3.86 -2.84 5.92
CA VAL A 287 5.19 -2.28 6.24
C VAL A 287 6.25 -3.36 6.24
N ALA A 288 5.98 -4.55 6.80
CA ALA A 288 6.89 -5.68 6.73
C ALA A 288 7.22 -6.08 5.28
N GLY A 289 6.23 -6.09 4.40
CA GLY A 289 6.43 -6.32 2.97
C GLY A 289 7.38 -5.29 2.34
N PHE A 290 7.20 -4.01 2.62
CA PHE A 290 8.10 -2.96 2.15
C PHE A 290 9.51 -3.09 2.74
N LEU A 291 9.63 -3.44 4.03
CA LEU A 291 10.93 -3.67 4.66
C LEU A 291 11.70 -4.83 4.01
N ILE A 292 11.03 -5.91 3.64
CA ILE A 292 11.64 -7.03 2.90
C ILE A 292 12.15 -6.55 1.54
N ILE A 293 11.33 -5.79 0.80
CA ILE A 293 11.72 -5.24 -0.50
C ILE A 293 12.94 -4.33 -0.37
N LEU A 294 12.91 -3.40 0.58
CA LEU A 294 13.99 -2.46 0.81
C LEU A 294 15.28 -3.18 1.20
N SER A 295 15.22 -4.13 2.13
CA SER A 295 16.40 -4.86 2.59
C SER A 295 17.08 -5.64 1.47
N LYS A 296 16.31 -6.35 0.66
CA LYS A 296 16.81 -7.07 -0.51
C LYS A 296 17.26 -6.11 -1.60
N GLY A 297 16.46 -5.08 -1.86
CA GLY A 297 16.72 -4.09 -2.91
C GLY A 297 18.02 -3.31 -2.67
N PHE A 298 18.23 -2.79 -1.47
CA PHE A 298 19.49 -2.13 -1.13
C PHE A 298 20.68 -3.08 -1.13
N THR A 299 20.51 -4.31 -0.66
CA THR A 299 21.56 -5.34 -0.71
C THR A 299 21.99 -5.64 -2.14
N GLU A 300 21.01 -5.75 -3.04
CA GLU A 300 21.26 -5.99 -4.46
C GLU A 300 21.85 -4.74 -5.16
N PHE A 301 21.35 -3.56 -4.87
CA PHE A 301 21.83 -2.30 -5.42
C PHE A 301 23.30 -2.04 -5.06
N LEU A 302 23.67 -2.32 -3.81
CA LEU A 302 25.05 -2.18 -3.31
C LEU A 302 25.96 -3.35 -3.67
N GLY A 303 25.47 -4.36 -4.39
CA GLY A 303 26.26 -5.54 -4.75
C GLY A 303 26.70 -6.41 -3.55
N LEU A 304 25.99 -6.30 -2.41
CA LEU A 304 26.33 -7.04 -1.20
C LEU A 304 25.87 -8.49 -1.28
N LYS A 305 26.54 -9.38 -0.51
CA LYS A 305 26.09 -10.77 -0.38
C LYS A 305 24.72 -10.83 0.28
N ASN A 306 23.86 -11.73 -0.17
CA ASN A 306 22.47 -11.88 0.33
C ASN A 306 22.42 -12.14 1.87
N SER A 307 23.47 -12.70 2.45
CA SER A 307 23.60 -12.87 3.91
C SER A 307 23.59 -11.55 4.69
N ARG A 308 23.89 -10.42 4.05
CA ARG A 308 23.87 -9.08 4.66
C ARG A 308 22.51 -8.38 4.60
N SER A 309 21.49 -8.99 3.96
CA SER A 309 20.15 -8.40 3.88
C SER A 309 19.53 -8.16 5.26
N LYS A 310 19.81 -9.03 6.26
CA LYS A 310 19.35 -8.82 7.64
C LYS A 310 20.00 -7.58 8.28
N LEU A 311 21.28 -7.34 8.04
CA LEU A 311 21.96 -6.13 8.53
C LEU A 311 21.35 -4.88 7.88
N MET A 312 21.10 -4.91 6.57
CA MET A 312 20.44 -3.82 5.86
C MET A 312 19.04 -3.55 6.42
N LEU A 313 18.30 -4.59 6.79
CA LEU A 313 16.98 -4.44 7.42
C LEU A 313 17.08 -3.64 8.74
N PHE A 314 18.03 -3.94 9.61
CA PHE A 314 18.24 -3.20 10.85
C PHE A 314 18.60 -1.73 10.59
N ILE A 315 19.43 -1.45 9.59
CA ILE A 315 19.80 -0.08 9.20
C ILE A 315 18.56 0.68 8.72
N ILE A 316 17.73 0.04 7.89
CA ILE A 316 16.51 0.64 7.36
C ILE A 316 15.50 0.94 8.48
N ILE A 317 15.31 0.01 9.42
CA ILE A 317 14.41 0.22 10.57
C ILE A 317 14.92 1.38 11.43
N ALA A 318 16.22 1.42 11.72
CA ALA A 318 16.82 2.51 12.48
C ALA A 318 16.63 3.87 11.77
N ALA A 319 16.84 3.93 10.46
CA ALA A 319 16.62 5.14 9.66
C ALA A 319 15.15 5.57 9.66
N LEU A 320 14.21 4.64 9.58
CA LEU A 320 12.77 4.92 9.66
C LEU A 320 12.36 5.48 11.03
N ILE A 321 12.92 4.92 12.10
CA ILE A 321 12.67 5.42 13.48
C ILE A 321 13.18 6.85 13.60
N VAL A 322 14.42 7.12 13.20
CA VAL A 322 15.02 8.45 13.24
C VAL A 322 14.19 9.45 12.43
N LEU A 323 13.83 9.11 11.20
CA LEU A 323 13.01 9.96 10.33
C LEU A 323 11.65 10.26 10.96
N SER A 324 11.03 9.27 11.58
CA SER A 324 9.74 9.41 12.24
C SER A 324 9.80 10.34 13.48
N ILE A 325 10.90 10.29 14.23
CA ILE A 325 11.12 11.17 15.41
C ILE A 325 11.39 12.61 14.96
N MET A 326 12.20 12.80 13.92
CA MET A 326 12.60 14.13 13.44
C MET A 326 11.48 14.87 12.69
N SER A 327 10.49 14.17 12.15
CA SER A 327 9.40 14.80 11.40
C SER A 327 8.44 15.55 12.34
N THR A 328 8.50 16.87 12.33
CA THR A 328 7.52 17.74 13.02
C THR A 328 6.20 17.76 12.25
N GLN A 329 5.07 17.93 12.96
CA GLN A 329 3.73 17.84 12.36
C GLN A 329 3.45 18.85 11.22
N ILE A 330 4.09 20.02 11.25
CA ILE A 330 3.81 21.10 10.29
C ILE A 330 4.38 20.79 8.90
N HIS A 331 5.65 20.40 8.83
CA HIS A 331 6.30 20.04 7.56
C HIS A 331 5.89 18.67 7.05
N TYR A 332 5.37 17.80 7.92
CA TYR A 332 4.95 16.46 7.56
C TYR A 332 3.84 16.43 6.51
N LYS A 333 2.80 17.28 6.63
CA LYS A 333 1.64 17.24 5.71
C LYS A 333 2.01 17.63 4.27
N GLU A 334 2.79 18.68 4.10
CA GLU A 334 3.21 19.15 2.77
C GLU A 334 4.20 18.18 2.11
N THR A 335 5.21 17.78 2.89
CA THR A 335 6.21 16.80 2.43
C THR A 335 5.57 15.45 2.12
N ALA A 336 4.62 14.99 2.97
CA ALA A 336 3.91 13.75 2.73
C ALA A 336 3.09 13.81 1.43
N ASN A 337 2.33 14.86 1.20
CA ASN A 337 1.54 15.01 -0.01
C ASN A 337 2.43 15.04 -1.26
N PHE A 338 3.54 15.75 -1.22
CA PHE A 338 4.49 15.78 -2.33
C PHE A 338 5.11 14.40 -2.60
N LEU A 339 5.61 13.74 -1.55
CA LEU A 339 6.23 12.40 -1.67
C LEU A 339 5.24 11.34 -2.15
N LEU A 340 4.00 11.40 -1.67
CA LEU A 340 2.95 10.47 -2.09
C LEU A 340 2.63 10.64 -3.58
N LYS A 341 2.48 11.88 -4.03
CA LYS A 341 2.16 12.21 -5.43
C LYS A 341 3.33 11.90 -6.36
N ALA A 342 4.47 12.51 -6.10
CA ALA A 342 5.66 12.33 -6.92
C ALA A 342 6.16 10.88 -6.89
N GLY A 343 6.10 10.23 -5.73
CA GLY A 343 6.59 8.87 -5.55
C GLY A 343 5.74 7.83 -6.28
N SER A 344 4.42 7.91 -6.19
CA SER A 344 3.54 6.98 -6.90
C SER A 344 3.63 7.13 -8.42
N LEU A 345 3.74 8.38 -8.89
CA LEU A 345 3.97 8.67 -10.30
C LEU A 345 5.31 8.13 -10.78
N TYR A 346 6.36 8.37 -9.99
CA TYR A 346 7.70 7.90 -10.32
C TYR A 346 7.77 6.36 -10.40
N THR A 347 7.18 5.66 -9.42
CA THR A 347 7.19 4.19 -9.43
C THR A 347 6.50 3.62 -10.66
N PHE A 348 5.36 4.17 -11.06
CA PHE A 348 4.68 3.76 -12.30
C PHE A 348 5.52 4.11 -13.54
N GLY A 349 6.03 5.33 -13.62
CA GLY A 349 6.85 5.79 -14.73
C GLY A 349 8.11 4.95 -14.91
N TYR A 350 8.77 4.55 -13.81
CA TYR A 350 9.96 3.71 -13.86
C TYR A 350 9.64 2.31 -14.42
N VAL A 351 8.55 1.68 -14.00
CA VAL A 351 8.10 0.40 -14.57
C VAL A 351 7.78 0.55 -16.06
N ALA A 352 7.11 1.64 -16.46
CA ALA A 352 6.80 1.92 -17.86
C ALA A 352 8.06 2.11 -18.70
N LEU A 353 9.05 2.85 -18.18
CA LEU A 353 10.35 3.05 -18.86
C LEU A 353 11.09 1.73 -19.06
N LEU A 354 11.11 0.85 -18.05
CA LEU A 354 11.72 -0.48 -18.19
C LEU A 354 11.01 -1.32 -19.24
N TRP A 355 9.67 -1.25 -19.26
CA TRP A 355 8.88 -1.97 -20.25
C TRP A 355 9.17 -1.47 -21.66
N VAL A 356 9.20 -0.16 -21.88
CA VAL A 356 9.57 0.46 -23.18
C VAL A 356 11.00 0.06 -23.55
N GLY A 357 11.98 0.17 -22.66
CA GLY A 357 13.37 -0.27 -22.89
C GLY A 357 13.46 -1.73 -23.34
N SER A 358 12.61 -2.60 -22.74
CA SER A 358 12.53 -4.01 -23.14
C SER A 358 11.99 -4.25 -24.56
N LEU A 359 11.27 -3.30 -25.13
CA LEU A 359 10.77 -3.40 -26.53
C LEU A 359 11.86 -3.05 -27.53
N PHE A 360 12.74 -2.09 -27.21
CA PHE A 360 13.85 -1.70 -28.09
C PHE A 360 14.92 -2.79 -28.18
N GLN A 361 15.30 -3.41 -27.07
CA GLN A 361 16.28 -4.52 -27.09
C GLN A 361 15.83 -5.75 -27.90
N ARG A 362 14.54 -5.91 -28.14
CA ARG A 362 14.03 -6.99 -29.00
C ARG A 362 14.32 -6.75 -30.49
N ARG A 363 14.49 -5.49 -30.91
CA ARG A 363 14.81 -5.14 -32.30
C ARG A 363 16.27 -5.40 -32.68
N GLU A 364 17.18 -5.33 -31.72
CA GLU A 364 18.62 -5.55 -31.96
C GLU A 364 19.01 -7.03 -32.02
N ARG A 365 18.13 -7.94 -31.57
CA ARG A 365 18.37 -9.40 -31.61
C ARG A 365 17.70 -10.12 -32.77
N LYS A 366 17.01 -9.42 -33.65
CA LYS A 366 16.49 -9.89 -34.93
C LYS A 366 17.30 -9.29 -36.06
#